data_d4fa682493c3c67a2b5a49749caa9b18
#
_entry.id   d4fa682493c3c67a2b5a49749caa9b18
#
_cell.length_a   1.000
_cell.length_b   1.000
_cell.length_c   1.000
_cell.angle_alpha   90.00
_cell.angle_beta   90.00
_cell.angle_gamma   90.00
#
_symmetry.space_group_name_H-M   'P 1'
#
loop_
_entity.id
_entity.type
_entity.pdbx_description
1 polymer ?
#
loop_
_entity_poly.entity_id
_entity_poly.type
_entity_poly.pdbx_seq_one_letter_code
_entity_poly.pdbx_strand_id
1 'polypeptide(L)'
;MELEGKVILITGANSGIGKATAKLLTEAGMICLLTARNREKLDHLAERLPGAEVVAGDMIDPALPQMLVDAALEKLGRLDAVFNNAGIMNIGSIEEADLEALCSMVRLNFESVVRMSYVALRHMKTKGSGFLINTSSLAGLKTFPHLGAYSGTKFAVEALTDALRMELAGSGVKVAVIEPGRTNTHLFDHWSEKQKFDPAQGMLEPEDVARCVRFILEQPNEVLIPRLLVVSARQPR
;
A
#
# COMPACT_ATOMS: atom_id res chain seq x y z
N MET A 1 -4.94 -10.98 13.28
CA MET A 1 -5.28 -10.26 14.55
C MET A 1 -6.79 -10.05 14.61
N GLU A 2 -7.35 -9.85 15.79
CA GLU A 2 -8.68 -9.27 15.91
C GLU A 2 -8.64 -7.83 15.41
N LEU A 3 -9.61 -7.42 14.59
CA LEU A 3 -9.58 -6.11 13.92
C LEU A 3 -10.31 -5.03 14.73
N GLU A 4 -11.29 -5.39 15.55
CA GLU A 4 -12.13 -4.47 16.33
C GLU A 4 -11.29 -3.54 17.20
N GLY A 5 -11.50 -2.23 17.10
CA GLY A 5 -10.80 -1.20 17.84
C GLY A 5 -9.30 -1.05 17.52
N LYS A 6 -8.77 -1.74 16.51
CA LYS A 6 -7.38 -1.57 16.08
C LYS A 6 -7.23 -0.39 15.11
N VAL A 7 -6.07 0.26 15.15
CA VAL A 7 -5.75 1.40 14.29
C VAL A 7 -4.84 0.98 13.15
N ILE A 8 -5.24 1.34 11.93
CA ILE A 8 -4.44 1.16 10.72
C ILE A 8 -4.16 2.49 10.02
N LEU A 9 -2.91 2.74 9.70
CA LEU A 9 -2.49 3.81 8.79
C LEU A 9 -2.51 3.30 7.35
N ILE A 10 -3.20 4.01 6.45
CA ILE A 10 -3.29 3.67 5.02
C ILE A 10 -2.75 4.82 4.18
N THR A 11 -1.68 4.56 3.41
CA THR A 11 -1.14 5.53 2.46
C THR A 11 -1.82 5.41 1.10
N GLY A 12 -2.02 6.54 0.40
CA GLY A 12 -2.77 6.56 -0.86
C GLY A 12 -4.25 6.23 -0.68
N ALA A 13 -4.84 6.64 0.47
CA ALA A 13 -6.18 6.24 0.88
C ALA A 13 -7.32 6.94 0.10
N ASN A 14 -7.04 7.99 -0.68
CA ASN A 14 -8.06 8.80 -1.35
C ASN A 14 -8.66 8.15 -2.61
N SER A 15 -8.14 7.02 -3.08
CA SER A 15 -8.62 6.36 -4.31
C SER A 15 -8.25 4.87 -4.36
N GLY A 16 -8.79 4.16 -5.35
CA GLY A 16 -8.43 2.79 -5.70
C GLY A 16 -8.38 1.84 -4.50
N ILE A 17 -7.33 1.03 -4.44
CA ILE A 17 -7.13 -0.01 -3.43
C ILE A 17 -7.14 0.57 -2.00
N GLY A 18 -6.44 1.70 -1.78
CA GLY A 18 -6.38 2.32 -0.44
C GLY A 18 -7.76 2.73 0.08
N LYS A 19 -8.58 3.35 -0.78
CA LYS A 19 -9.96 3.75 -0.45
C LYS A 19 -10.85 2.53 -0.17
N ALA A 20 -10.78 1.49 -1.00
CA ALA A 20 -11.54 0.27 -0.82
C ALA A 20 -11.13 -0.45 0.48
N THR A 21 -9.83 -0.50 0.77
CA THR A 21 -9.29 -1.09 2.00
C THR A 21 -9.76 -0.32 3.23
N ALA A 22 -9.71 1.02 3.21
CA ALA A 22 -10.19 1.84 4.33
C ALA A 22 -11.67 1.54 4.66
N LYS A 23 -12.54 1.48 3.65
CA LYS A 23 -13.96 1.14 3.85
C LYS A 23 -14.13 -0.25 4.46
N LEU A 24 -13.53 -1.27 3.84
CA LEU A 24 -13.70 -2.65 4.25
C LEU A 24 -13.15 -2.92 5.66
N LEU A 25 -12.05 -2.29 6.04
CA LEU A 25 -11.47 -2.44 7.37
C LEU A 25 -12.24 -1.66 8.44
N THR A 26 -12.81 -0.50 8.09
CA THR A 26 -13.71 0.21 9.01
C THR A 26 -15.00 -0.59 9.25
N GLU A 27 -15.59 -1.22 8.23
CA GLU A 27 -16.72 -2.14 8.38
C GLU A 27 -16.38 -3.36 9.24
N ALA A 28 -15.10 -3.72 9.33
CA ALA A 28 -14.59 -4.78 10.20
C ALA A 28 -14.15 -4.28 11.60
N GLY A 29 -14.50 -3.05 11.96
CA GLY A 29 -14.25 -2.46 13.28
C GLY A 29 -12.89 -1.80 13.47
N MET A 30 -12.04 -1.69 12.43
CA MET A 30 -10.79 -0.92 12.53
C MET A 30 -11.02 0.58 12.43
N ILE A 31 -10.16 1.35 13.08
CA ILE A 31 -10.09 2.80 12.97
C ILE A 31 -8.97 3.16 11.99
N CYS A 32 -9.26 3.98 10.99
CA CYS A 32 -8.31 4.32 9.93
C CYS A 32 -7.68 5.69 10.13
N LEU A 33 -6.35 5.79 10.07
CA LEU A 33 -5.64 7.02 9.77
C LEU A 33 -5.35 7.05 8.26
N LEU A 34 -5.90 8.05 7.58
CA LEU A 34 -5.88 8.17 6.13
C LEU A 34 -4.86 9.21 5.69
N THR A 35 -3.97 8.85 4.74
CA THR A 35 -3.06 9.84 4.14
C THR A 35 -3.01 9.76 2.63
N ALA A 36 -2.99 10.92 2.01
CA ALA A 36 -2.75 11.18 0.59
C ALA A 36 -2.55 12.69 0.38
N ARG A 37 -2.23 13.11 -0.86
CA ARG A 37 -2.01 14.54 -1.18
C ARG A 37 -3.28 15.37 -1.19
N ASN A 38 -4.41 14.81 -1.65
CA ASN A 38 -5.66 15.54 -1.79
C ASN A 38 -6.46 15.50 -0.49
N ARG A 39 -6.39 16.59 0.29
CA ARG A 39 -7.07 16.76 1.57
C ARG A 39 -8.59 16.65 1.45
N GLU A 40 -9.19 17.30 0.49
CA GLU A 40 -10.65 17.32 0.29
C GLU A 40 -11.22 15.91 0.06
N LYS A 41 -10.54 15.10 -0.81
CA LYS A 41 -10.96 13.71 -1.05
C LYS A 41 -10.79 12.83 0.19
N LEU A 42 -9.79 13.10 1.04
CA LEU A 42 -9.60 12.38 2.29
C LEU A 42 -10.69 12.74 3.30
N ASP A 43 -10.98 14.03 3.50
CA ASP A 43 -12.00 14.50 4.43
C ASP A 43 -13.38 13.92 4.05
N HIS A 44 -13.73 13.97 2.75
CA HIS A 44 -14.97 13.39 2.24
C HIS A 44 -15.05 11.85 2.42
N LEU A 45 -13.92 11.16 2.39
CA LEU A 45 -13.87 9.74 2.71
C LEU A 45 -14.05 9.52 4.22
N ALA A 46 -13.35 10.28 5.05
CA ALA A 46 -13.37 10.16 6.52
C ALA A 46 -14.78 10.42 7.10
N GLU A 47 -15.55 11.35 6.53
CA GLU A 47 -16.96 11.60 6.91
C GLU A 47 -17.84 10.33 6.88
N ARG A 48 -17.44 9.33 6.09
CA ARG A 48 -18.17 8.07 5.91
C ARG A 48 -17.56 6.89 6.67
N LEU A 49 -16.46 7.13 7.37
CA LEU A 49 -15.72 6.11 8.09
C LEU A 49 -15.65 6.47 9.59
N PRO A 50 -16.48 5.86 10.44
CA PRO A 50 -16.52 6.18 11.86
C PRO A 50 -15.14 6.15 12.53
N GLY A 51 -14.79 7.24 13.21
CA GLY A 51 -13.53 7.38 13.94
C GLY A 51 -12.27 7.58 13.08
N ALA A 52 -12.41 7.68 11.75
CA ALA A 52 -11.27 7.89 10.89
C ALA A 52 -10.65 9.29 11.06
N GLU A 53 -9.33 9.34 11.06
CA GLU A 53 -8.53 10.58 11.10
C GLU A 53 -7.81 10.81 9.78
N VAL A 54 -7.51 12.07 9.47
CA VAL A 54 -6.85 12.47 8.22
C VAL A 54 -5.60 13.28 8.50
N VAL A 55 -4.51 12.88 7.84
CA VAL A 55 -3.29 13.68 7.70
C VAL A 55 -2.92 13.75 6.23
N ALA A 56 -3.19 14.89 5.59
CA ALA A 56 -2.82 15.09 4.18
C ALA A 56 -1.34 15.41 4.06
N GLY A 57 -0.67 14.83 3.07
CA GLY A 57 0.73 15.09 2.78
C GLY A 57 1.24 14.32 1.56
N ASP A 58 2.42 14.69 1.10
CA ASP A 58 3.12 13.96 0.03
C ASP A 58 4.09 12.95 0.65
N MET A 59 3.94 11.69 0.33
CA MET A 59 4.80 10.62 0.84
C MET A 59 6.28 10.77 0.44
N ILE A 60 6.60 11.64 -0.51
CA ILE A 60 7.98 11.99 -0.87
C ILE A 60 8.62 12.90 0.21
N ASP A 61 7.81 13.63 0.99
CA ASP A 61 8.31 14.42 2.12
C ASP A 61 8.92 13.50 3.18
N PRO A 62 10.22 13.62 3.48
CA PRO A 62 10.91 12.78 4.44
C PRO A 62 10.39 12.93 5.89
N ALA A 63 9.72 14.02 6.22
CA ALA A 63 9.16 14.24 7.55
C ALA A 63 7.80 13.57 7.75
N LEU A 64 7.04 13.38 6.67
CA LEU A 64 5.66 12.89 6.76
C LEU A 64 5.53 11.52 7.46
N PRO A 65 6.39 10.51 7.25
CA PRO A 65 6.25 9.22 7.93
C PRO A 65 6.25 9.33 9.46
N GLN A 66 7.10 10.17 10.05
CA GLN A 66 7.12 10.37 11.49
C GLN A 66 5.85 11.11 11.96
N MET A 67 5.45 12.17 11.25
CA MET A 67 4.21 12.90 11.55
C MET A 67 2.98 11.98 11.54
N LEU A 68 2.93 10.99 10.64
CA LEU A 68 1.83 10.03 10.56
C LEU A 68 1.79 9.08 11.76
N VAL A 69 2.95 8.59 12.21
CA VAL A 69 3.02 7.75 13.41
C VAL A 69 2.63 8.55 14.65
N ASP A 70 3.17 9.76 14.79
CA ASP A 70 2.84 10.66 15.91
C ASP A 70 1.34 10.99 15.94
N ALA A 71 0.76 11.33 14.79
CA ALA A 71 -0.67 11.59 14.68
C ALA A 71 -1.55 10.38 15.05
N ALA A 72 -1.14 9.15 14.68
CA ALA A 72 -1.84 7.94 15.10
C ALA A 72 -1.84 7.79 16.62
N LEU A 73 -0.69 8.06 17.25
CA LEU A 73 -0.55 7.95 18.70
C LEU A 73 -1.28 9.07 19.44
N GLU A 74 -1.17 10.31 18.97
CA GLU A 74 -1.79 11.48 19.62
C GLU A 74 -3.31 11.50 19.47
N LYS A 75 -3.83 11.19 18.28
CA LYS A 75 -5.26 11.32 18.00
C LYS A 75 -6.04 10.03 18.26
N LEU A 76 -5.43 8.86 18.02
CA LEU A 76 -6.09 7.56 18.09
C LEU A 76 -5.54 6.67 19.21
N GLY A 77 -4.50 7.13 19.93
CA GLY A 77 -3.93 6.47 21.09
C GLY A 77 -3.08 5.22 20.78
N ARG A 78 -3.02 4.77 19.50
CA ARG A 78 -2.30 3.55 19.11
C ARG A 78 -2.03 3.49 17.61
N LEU A 79 -1.08 2.63 17.20
CA LEU A 79 -0.88 2.19 15.83
C LEU A 79 -0.64 0.68 15.85
N ASP A 80 -1.50 -0.08 15.17
CA ASP A 80 -1.46 -1.54 15.12
C ASP A 80 -1.07 -2.08 13.76
N ALA A 81 -1.42 -1.37 12.68
CA ALA A 81 -1.07 -1.77 11.34
C ALA A 81 -0.71 -0.58 10.45
N VAL A 82 0.10 -0.84 9.44
CA VAL A 82 0.39 0.09 8.35
C VAL A 82 0.19 -0.63 7.02
N PHE A 83 -0.56 -0.01 6.12
CA PHE A 83 -0.71 -0.43 4.74
C PHE A 83 -0.04 0.59 3.82
N ASN A 84 1.18 0.31 3.39
CA ASN A 84 1.92 1.07 2.40
C ASN A 84 1.37 0.78 1.01
N ASN A 85 0.41 1.61 0.59
CA ASN A 85 -0.29 1.44 -0.69
C ASN A 85 -0.05 2.58 -1.68
N ALA A 86 0.38 3.75 -1.23
CA ALA A 86 0.67 4.86 -2.13
C ALA A 86 1.66 4.47 -3.23
N GLY A 87 1.33 4.80 -4.48
CA GLY A 87 2.19 4.52 -5.62
C GLY A 87 1.62 5.08 -6.92
N ILE A 88 2.48 5.22 -7.90
CA ILE A 88 2.15 5.63 -9.27
C ILE A 88 2.85 4.68 -10.25
N MET A 89 2.42 4.72 -11.51
CA MET A 89 3.05 3.94 -12.58
C MET A 89 3.28 4.81 -13.80
N ASN A 90 4.51 5.20 -14.04
CA ASN A 90 4.95 5.83 -15.29
C ASN A 90 5.65 4.79 -16.16
N ILE A 91 5.34 4.82 -17.44
CA ILE A 91 5.89 3.91 -18.45
C ILE A 91 6.38 4.70 -19.65
N GLY A 92 7.25 4.10 -20.44
CA GLY A 92 7.73 4.68 -21.69
C GLY A 92 8.77 3.82 -22.35
N SER A 93 8.92 3.98 -23.67
CA SER A 93 10.07 3.44 -24.39
C SER A 93 11.37 4.16 -23.96
N ILE A 94 12.50 3.64 -24.35
CA ILE A 94 13.81 4.27 -24.06
C ILE A 94 13.86 5.69 -24.67
N GLU A 95 13.22 5.89 -25.81
CA GLU A 95 13.25 7.14 -26.56
C GLU A 95 12.25 8.19 -26.02
N GLU A 96 11.14 7.76 -25.43
CA GLU A 96 10.00 8.64 -25.08
C GLU A 96 9.81 8.82 -23.57
N ALA A 97 10.52 8.04 -22.75
CA ALA A 97 10.31 8.07 -21.30
C ALA A 97 10.70 9.42 -20.69
N ASP A 98 9.80 10.01 -19.90
CA ASP A 98 10.09 11.16 -19.07
C ASP A 98 10.92 10.71 -17.85
N LEU A 99 12.21 11.05 -17.84
CA LEU A 99 13.17 10.64 -16.81
C LEU A 99 12.80 11.22 -15.43
N GLU A 100 12.32 12.45 -15.37
CA GLU A 100 11.91 13.06 -14.08
C GLU A 100 10.67 12.39 -13.53
N ALA A 101 9.70 12.03 -14.37
CA ALA A 101 8.54 11.26 -13.95
C ALA A 101 8.92 9.85 -13.48
N LEU A 102 9.88 9.18 -14.15
CA LEU A 102 10.40 7.89 -13.71
C LEU A 102 11.13 7.99 -12.37
N CYS A 103 11.99 9.01 -12.19
CA CYS A 103 12.70 9.23 -10.92
C CYS A 103 11.74 9.59 -9.78
N SER A 104 10.73 10.42 -10.05
CA SER A 104 9.68 10.73 -9.08
C SER A 104 8.90 9.48 -8.66
N MET A 105 8.61 8.59 -9.61
CA MET A 105 8.01 7.29 -9.32
C MET A 105 8.89 6.43 -8.40
N VAL A 106 10.21 6.41 -8.61
CA VAL A 106 11.14 5.67 -7.74
C VAL A 106 11.09 6.22 -6.31
N ARG A 107 11.09 7.55 -6.15
CA ARG A 107 10.96 8.19 -4.84
C ARG A 107 9.65 7.81 -4.14
N LEU A 108 8.53 7.87 -4.85
CA LEU A 108 7.24 7.53 -4.26
C LEU A 108 7.08 6.03 -4.01
N ASN A 109 7.40 5.17 -5.00
CA ASN A 109 7.11 3.75 -4.92
C ASN A 109 8.08 2.96 -4.05
N PHE A 110 9.29 3.47 -3.80
CA PHE A 110 10.30 2.76 -3.04
C PHE A 110 10.89 3.58 -1.88
N GLU A 111 11.44 4.77 -2.11
CA GLU A 111 12.03 5.56 -1.02
C GLU A 111 11.01 5.85 0.09
N SER A 112 9.79 6.26 -0.28
CA SER A 112 8.72 6.52 0.71
C SER A 112 8.33 5.26 1.48
N VAL A 113 8.30 4.10 0.79
CA VAL A 113 8.01 2.81 1.43
C VAL A 113 9.11 2.44 2.43
N VAL A 114 10.39 2.65 2.08
CA VAL A 114 11.51 2.47 3.03
C VAL A 114 11.28 3.33 4.28
N ARG A 115 11.09 4.64 4.11
CA ARG A 115 10.93 5.60 5.21
C ARG A 115 9.76 5.22 6.12
N MET A 116 8.58 5.00 5.53
CA MET A 116 7.38 4.65 6.30
C MET A 116 7.54 3.31 7.02
N SER A 117 8.09 2.29 6.35
CA SER A 117 8.34 0.99 6.95
C SER A 117 9.26 1.10 8.18
N TYR A 118 10.41 1.75 8.06
CA TYR A 118 11.35 1.85 9.17
C TYR A 118 10.80 2.65 10.34
N VAL A 119 10.10 3.77 10.09
CA VAL A 119 9.50 4.57 11.17
C VAL A 119 8.41 3.75 11.89
N ALA A 120 7.50 3.13 11.16
CA ALA A 120 6.44 2.32 11.75
C ALA A 120 6.98 1.10 12.50
N LEU A 121 7.94 0.39 11.92
CA LEU A 121 8.50 -0.83 12.51
C LEU A 121 9.33 -0.56 13.76
N ARG A 122 10.01 0.59 13.88
CA ARG A 122 10.66 1.01 15.14
C ARG A 122 9.66 1.13 16.27
N HIS A 123 8.51 1.80 16.02
CA HIS A 123 7.43 1.90 17.00
C HIS A 123 6.85 0.51 17.33
N MET A 124 6.51 -0.30 16.32
CA MET A 124 5.92 -1.62 16.51
C MET A 124 6.85 -2.58 17.25
N LYS A 125 8.16 -2.54 16.97
CA LYS A 125 9.17 -3.35 17.65
C LYS A 125 9.27 -3.01 19.13
N THR A 126 9.26 -1.72 19.49
CA THR A 126 9.23 -1.27 20.90
C THR A 126 7.96 -1.73 21.60
N LYS A 127 6.81 -1.71 20.90
CA LYS A 127 5.52 -2.19 21.42
C LYS A 127 5.46 -3.73 21.52
N GLY A 128 6.31 -4.48 20.79
CA GLY A 128 6.29 -5.94 20.71
C GLY A 128 5.12 -6.50 19.89
N SER A 129 4.44 -5.68 19.10
CA SER A 129 3.33 -6.11 18.23
C SER A 129 3.05 -5.11 17.14
N GLY A 130 2.59 -5.59 15.98
CA GLY A 130 2.20 -4.74 14.86
C GLY A 130 2.15 -5.51 13.55
N PHE A 131 1.60 -4.89 12.52
CA PHE A 131 1.51 -5.48 11.19
C PHE A 131 1.85 -4.45 10.11
N LEU A 132 2.86 -4.71 9.30
CA LEU A 132 3.19 -3.94 8.10
C LEU A 132 2.80 -4.72 6.85
N ILE A 133 2.02 -4.10 5.96
CA ILE A 133 1.72 -4.66 4.64
C ILE A 133 2.23 -3.66 3.58
N ASN A 134 3.11 -4.13 2.71
CA ASN A 134 3.58 -3.37 1.57
C ASN A 134 2.84 -3.79 0.29
N THR A 135 2.51 -2.83 -0.57
CA THR A 135 1.94 -3.10 -1.89
C THR A 135 3.05 -3.19 -2.94
N SER A 136 3.28 -4.40 -3.41
CA SER A 136 4.08 -4.67 -4.60
C SER A 136 3.20 -4.73 -5.86
N SER A 137 3.43 -5.67 -6.71
CA SER A 137 2.68 -5.91 -7.95
C SER A 137 3.10 -7.26 -8.55
N LEU A 138 2.30 -7.81 -9.47
CA LEU A 138 2.78 -8.85 -10.38
C LEU A 138 4.07 -8.41 -11.10
N ALA A 139 4.25 -7.11 -11.34
CA ALA A 139 5.47 -6.52 -11.90
C ALA A 139 6.66 -6.51 -10.92
N GLY A 140 6.48 -6.87 -9.66
CA GLY A 140 7.54 -7.16 -8.69
C GLY A 140 8.05 -8.59 -8.72
N LEU A 141 7.41 -9.47 -9.50
CA LEU A 141 7.79 -10.88 -9.69
C LEU A 141 8.36 -11.17 -11.06
N LYS A 142 7.94 -10.39 -12.06
CA LYS A 142 8.43 -10.45 -13.43
C LYS A 142 8.37 -9.08 -14.09
N THR A 143 9.19 -8.86 -15.11
CA THR A 143 9.24 -7.60 -15.84
C THR A 143 8.44 -7.66 -17.14
N PHE A 144 8.17 -6.48 -17.71
CA PHE A 144 7.50 -6.33 -18.99
C PHE A 144 8.18 -5.20 -19.79
N PRO A 145 8.12 -5.21 -21.13
CA PRO A 145 8.57 -4.07 -21.92
C PRO A 145 7.94 -2.77 -21.46
N HIS A 146 8.70 -1.68 -21.48
CA HIS A 146 8.31 -0.33 -21.07
C HIS A 146 8.02 -0.15 -19.55
N LEU A 147 8.06 -1.22 -18.75
CA LEU A 147 7.82 -1.20 -17.31
C LEU A 147 9.09 -1.31 -16.45
N GLY A 148 10.28 -1.18 -17.04
CA GLY A 148 11.54 -1.46 -16.35
C GLY A 148 11.69 -0.71 -15.02
N ALA A 149 11.51 0.61 -15.01
CA ALA A 149 11.62 1.41 -13.80
C ALA A 149 10.53 1.05 -12.77
N TYR A 150 9.27 0.89 -13.20
CA TYR A 150 8.18 0.47 -12.32
C TYR A 150 8.44 -0.91 -11.70
N SER A 151 8.76 -1.90 -12.54
CA SER A 151 9.13 -3.25 -12.07
C SER A 151 10.29 -3.19 -11.09
N GLY A 152 11.34 -2.41 -11.39
CA GLY A 152 12.47 -2.20 -10.49
C GLY A 152 12.04 -1.72 -9.11
N THR A 153 11.10 -0.76 -9.02
CA THR A 153 10.57 -0.30 -7.71
C THR A 153 9.84 -1.42 -6.97
N LYS A 154 9.07 -2.24 -7.68
CA LYS A 154 8.28 -3.33 -7.07
C LYS A 154 9.15 -4.51 -6.65
N PHE A 155 10.18 -4.89 -7.42
CA PHE A 155 11.21 -5.84 -7.00
C PHE A 155 11.95 -5.35 -5.75
N ALA A 156 12.26 -4.06 -5.67
CA ALA A 156 12.90 -3.47 -4.50
C ALA A 156 12.00 -3.56 -3.25
N VAL A 157 10.68 -3.34 -3.40
CA VAL A 157 9.71 -3.52 -2.31
C VAL A 157 9.64 -4.97 -1.85
N GLU A 158 9.69 -5.95 -2.77
CA GLU A 158 9.77 -7.38 -2.42
C GLU A 158 11.00 -7.68 -1.56
N ALA A 159 12.18 -7.29 -2.03
CA ALA A 159 13.44 -7.52 -1.33
C ALA A 159 13.46 -6.86 0.05
N LEU A 160 13.00 -5.60 0.14
CA LEU A 160 12.87 -4.87 1.41
C LEU A 160 11.94 -5.61 2.37
N THR A 161 10.76 -6.03 1.90
CA THR A 161 9.76 -6.69 2.74
C THR A 161 10.26 -8.02 3.27
N ASP A 162 10.94 -8.80 2.45
CA ASP A 162 11.54 -10.07 2.87
C ASP A 162 12.65 -9.87 3.91
N ALA A 163 13.53 -8.89 3.72
CA ALA A 163 14.58 -8.57 4.67
C ALA A 163 14.01 -8.14 6.04
N LEU A 164 13.04 -7.22 6.04
CA LEU A 164 12.38 -6.74 7.26
C LEU A 164 11.63 -7.87 7.99
N ARG A 165 10.99 -8.76 7.26
CA ARG A 165 10.31 -9.93 7.84
C ARG A 165 11.29 -10.87 8.53
N MET A 166 12.44 -11.13 7.93
CA MET A 166 13.50 -11.96 8.53
C MET A 166 14.09 -11.29 9.78
N GLU A 167 14.35 -9.98 9.73
CA GLU A 167 14.89 -9.22 10.87
C GLU A 167 13.94 -9.21 12.08
N LEU A 168 12.63 -9.21 11.84
CA LEU A 168 11.60 -9.11 12.86
C LEU A 168 11.04 -10.47 13.32
N ALA A 169 11.61 -11.57 12.85
CA ALA A 169 11.20 -12.90 13.28
C ALA A 169 11.29 -13.05 14.81
N GLY A 170 10.21 -13.51 15.44
CA GLY A 170 10.12 -13.65 16.89
C GLY A 170 9.87 -12.36 17.69
N SER A 171 9.79 -11.20 17.05
CA SER A 171 9.54 -9.91 17.74
C SER A 171 8.06 -9.62 18.05
N GLY A 172 7.13 -10.44 17.58
CA GLY A 172 5.70 -10.16 17.64
C GLY A 172 5.19 -9.22 16.53
N VAL A 173 6.08 -8.69 15.68
CA VAL A 173 5.73 -7.83 14.54
C VAL A 173 5.68 -8.66 13.27
N LYS A 174 4.62 -8.49 12.49
CA LYS A 174 4.39 -9.19 11.23
C LYS A 174 4.64 -8.26 10.04
N VAL A 175 5.26 -8.80 8.99
CA VAL A 175 5.53 -8.08 7.74
C VAL A 175 5.11 -8.93 6.56
N ALA A 176 4.27 -8.38 5.69
CA ALA A 176 3.75 -9.05 4.51
C ALA A 176 3.81 -8.15 3.26
N VAL A 177 3.72 -8.77 2.10
CA VAL A 177 3.55 -8.08 0.82
C VAL A 177 2.31 -8.59 0.11
N ILE A 178 1.57 -7.66 -0.51
CA ILE A 178 0.50 -8.00 -1.45
C ILE A 178 0.93 -7.64 -2.85
N GLU A 179 0.65 -8.52 -3.81
CA GLU A 179 1.10 -8.45 -5.21
C GLU A 179 -0.11 -8.42 -6.16
N PRO A 180 -0.78 -7.26 -6.31
CA PRO A 180 -1.92 -7.19 -7.21
C PRO A 180 -1.50 -7.33 -8.68
N GLY A 181 -2.35 -8.02 -9.47
CA GLY A 181 -2.36 -7.90 -10.90
C GLY A 181 -2.98 -6.60 -11.38
N ARG A 182 -3.44 -6.57 -12.63
CA ARG A 182 -4.16 -5.41 -13.19
C ARG A 182 -5.41 -5.14 -12.36
N THR A 183 -5.47 -3.95 -11.78
CA THR A 183 -6.60 -3.53 -10.92
C THR A 183 -7.20 -2.25 -11.47
N ASN A 184 -8.51 -2.16 -11.56
CA ASN A 184 -9.27 -1.01 -12.05
C ASN A 184 -9.12 0.17 -11.09
N THR A 185 -8.10 0.98 -11.31
CA THR A 185 -7.75 2.14 -10.49
C THR A 185 -7.29 3.29 -11.37
N HIS A 186 -7.22 4.50 -10.80
CA HIS A 186 -6.64 5.67 -11.48
C HIS A 186 -5.15 5.56 -11.84
N LEU A 187 -4.51 4.43 -11.55
CA LEU A 187 -3.10 4.18 -11.85
C LEU A 187 -2.81 4.27 -13.35
N PHE A 188 -3.82 4.00 -14.18
CA PHE A 188 -3.74 3.96 -15.64
C PHE A 188 -4.39 5.16 -16.34
N ASP A 189 -4.94 6.15 -15.62
CA ASP A 189 -5.72 7.25 -16.21
C ASP A 189 -4.90 8.13 -17.16
N HIS A 190 -3.60 8.25 -16.93
CA HIS A 190 -2.69 9.02 -17.76
C HIS A 190 -2.16 8.27 -18.99
N TRP A 191 -2.53 7.00 -19.14
CA TRP A 191 -2.11 6.19 -20.28
C TRP A 191 -2.95 6.54 -21.51
N SER A 192 -2.29 6.60 -22.67
CA SER A 192 -3.00 6.73 -23.96
C SER A 192 -3.87 5.49 -24.22
N GLU A 193 -4.88 5.62 -25.10
CA GLU A 193 -5.76 4.50 -25.45
C GLU A 193 -4.98 3.26 -25.98
N LYS A 194 -3.84 3.49 -26.64
CA LYS A 194 -2.97 2.41 -27.14
C LYS A 194 -2.22 1.67 -26.02
N GLN A 195 -2.05 2.31 -24.87
CA GLN A 195 -1.36 1.75 -23.70
C GLN A 195 -2.31 1.06 -22.74
N LYS A 196 -3.61 1.39 -22.79
CA LYS A 196 -4.62 0.79 -21.92
C LYS A 196 -4.76 -0.71 -22.20
N PHE A 197 -5.00 -1.43 -21.13
CA PHE A 197 -5.26 -2.86 -21.23
C PHE A 197 -6.64 -3.09 -21.85
N ASP A 198 -6.74 -4.16 -22.65
CA ASP A 198 -8.03 -4.66 -23.13
C ASP A 198 -8.88 -5.13 -21.91
N PRO A 199 -10.05 -4.53 -21.68
CA PRO A 199 -10.92 -4.92 -20.57
C PRO A 199 -11.35 -6.41 -20.64
N ALA A 200 -11.39 -7.01 -21.86
CA ALA A 200 -11.72 -8.42 -22.03
C ALA A 200 -10.68 -9.35 -21.38
N GLN A 201 -9.45 -8.89 -21.17
CA GLN A 201 -8.40 -9.65 -20.49
C GLN A 201 -8.58 -9.70 -18.96
N GLY A 202 -9.62 -9.05 -18.44
CA GLY A 202 -9.96 -9.04 -17.03
C GLY A 202 -9.05 -8.15 -16.17
N MET A 203 -9.69 -7.40 -15.30
CA MET A 203 -9.06 -6.62 -14.24
C MET A 203 -9.65 -7.05 -12.89
N LEU A 204 -8.93 -6.82 -11.84
CA LEU A 204 -9.45 -6.85 -10.48
C LEU A 204 -10.17 -5.53 -10.20
N GLU A 205 -11.18 -5.58 -9.34
CA GLU A 205 -11.68 -4.36 -8.70
C GLU A 205 -10.85 -4.06 -7.44
N PRO A 206 -10.75 -2.79 -7.01
CA PRO A 206 -10.05 -2.42 -5.78
C PRO A 206 -10.50 -3.23 -4.55
N GLU A 207 -11.78 -3.58 -4.50
CA GLU A 207 -12.40 -4.37 -3.43
C GLU A 207 -11.87 -5.82 -3.40
N ASP A 208 -11.45 -6.39 -4.54
CA ASP A 208 -10.82 -7.71 -4.58
C ASP A 208 -9.49 -7.71 -3.81
N VAL A 209 -8.69 -6.66 -4.02
CA VAL A 209 -7.41 -6.48 -3.32
C VAL A 209 -7.64 -6.15 -1.84
N ALA A 210 -8.64 -5.30 -1.53
CA ALA A 210 -9.00 -4.96 -0.16
C ALA A 210 -9.40 -6.21 0.66
N ARG A 211 -10.15 -7.15 0.07
CA ARG A 211 -10.46 -8.45 0.71
C ARG A 211 -9.21 -9.26 1.03
N CYS A 212 -8.22 -9.23 0.15
CA CYS A 212 -6.95 -9.91 0.39
C CYS A 212 -6.15 -9.25 1.52
N VAL A 213 -6.13 -7.91 1.61
CA VAL A 213 -5.50 -7.19 2.72
C VAL A 213 -6.18 -7.55 4.05
N ARG A 214 -7.51 -7.52 4.10
CA ARG A 214 -8.27 -7.95 5.27
C ARG A 214 -7.94 -9.40 5.65
N PHE A 215 -7.93 -10.32 4.70
CA PHE A 215 -7.59 -11.72 4.92
C PHE A 215 -6.19 -11.89 5.53
N ILE A 216 -5.19 -11.13 5.05
CA ILE A 216 -3.83 -11.15 5.63
C ILE A 216 -3.87 -10.70 7.10
N LEU A 217 -4.60 -9.62 7.42
CA LEU A 217 -4.68 -9.06 8.78
C LEU A 217 -5.42 -9.98 9.76
N GLU A 218 -6.48 -10.64 9.33
CA GLU A 218 -7.35 -11.50 10.17
C GLU A 218 -6.68 -12.79 10.63
N GLN A 219 -5.52 -13.16 10.07
CA GLN A 219 -4.87 -14.41 10.45
C GLN A 219 -4.51 -14.44 11.95
N PRO A 220 -4.62 -15.61 12.60
CA PRO A 220 -4.20 -15.79 13.99
C PRO A 220 -2.76 -15.32 14.24
N ASN A 221 -2.42 -15.03 15.50
CA ASN A 221 -1.11 -14.47 15.84
C ASN A 221 0.05 -15.36 15.37
N GLU A 222 -0.12 -16.67 15.43
CA GLU A 222 0.89 -17.66 15.03
C GLU A 222 0.97 -17.86 13.51
N VAL A 223 0.05 -17.26 12.74
CA VAL A 223 -0.02 -17.42 11.28
C VAL A 223 0.40 -16.12 10.60
N LEU A 224 1.29 -16.24 9.65
CA LEU A 224 1.66 -15.16 8.73
C LEU A 224 1.47 -15.62 7.29
N ILE A 225 0.79 -14.81 6.51
CA ILE A 225 0.81 -14.90 5.04
C ILE A 225 1.86 -13.90 4.58
N PRO A 226 3.10 -14.36 4.29
CA PRO A 226 4.21 -13.44 4.03
C PRO A 226 4.07 -12.75 2.68
N ARG A 227 3.36 -13.40 1.73
CA ARG A 227 3.21 -12.95 0.35
C ARG A 227 1.87 -13.43 -0.20
N LEU A 228 1.14 -12.54 -0.89
CA LEU A 228 -0.14 -12.88 -1.50
C LEU A 228 -0.26 -12.26 -2.89
N LEU A 229 -0.14 -13.10 -3.92
CA LEU A 229 -0.41 -12.74 -5.31
C LEU A 229 -1.91 -12.87 -5.60
N VAL A 230 -2.52 -11.80 -6.06
CA VAL A 230 -3.92 -11.78 -6.52
C VAL A 230 -4.02 -11.24 -7.93
N VAL A 231 -4.59 -12.02 -8.83
CA VAL A 231 -4.74 -11.68 -10.26
C VAL A 231 -6.16 -12.01 -10.72
N SER A 232 -6.65 -11.31 -11.75
CA SER A 232 -7.89 -11.71 -12.41
C SER A 232 -7.72 -13.09 -13.04
N ALA A 233 -8.72 -13.95 -12.91
CA ALA A 233 -8.72 -15.27 -13.54
C ALA A 233 -8.56 -15.22 -15.09
N ARG A 234 -8.89 -14.07 -15.68
CA ARG A 234 -8.76 -13.79 -17.12
C ARG A 234 -7.44 -13.11 -17.51
N GLN A 235 -6.63 -12.67 -16.52
CA GLN A 235 -5.35 -12.04 -16.83
C GLN A 235 -4.35 -13.07 -17.35
N PRO A 236 -3.79 -12.90 -18.58
CA PRO A 236 -2.77 -13.80 -19.08
C PRO A 236 -1.51 -13.72 -18.20
N ARG A 237 -0.92 -14.90 -17.96
CA ARG A 237 0.29 -15.05 -17.14
C ARG A 237 1.55 -14.82 -17.95
#